data_6309b33dc541cc41bc04cccee7a4696d
#
_entry.id   6309b33dc541cc41bc04cccee7a4696d
#
_cell.length_a   1.000
_cell.length_b   1.000
_cell.length_c   1.000
_cell.angle_alpha   90.00
_cell.angle_beta   90.00
_cell.angle_gamma   90.00
#
_symmetry.space_group_name_H-M   'P 1'
#
loop_
_entity.id
_entity.type
_entity.pdbx_description
1 polymer ?
#
loop_
_entity_poly.entity_id
_entity_poly.type
_entity_poly.pdbx_seq_one_letter_code
_entity_poly.pdbx_strand_id
1 'polypeptide(L)'
;FMARDGVFKGVDIALSWHPNQLNSVWAFSTLANVRIHYFFKGVSAHAGTSPHLGRSALDALELMNMGVQFLREHIIPEARIHYAITNTGGYSPNVVQPFAEVLYLIRAPKNDQVKELFERVNDIARGAALMTGTRMEMQFVKACSNVVDNTVLEEVLQKNLEEVEREPYTEAELEFAKKIAGTYGGGELDVQDLLKR
;
A
#
# COMPACT_ATOMS: atom_id res chain seq x y z
N PHE A 1 16.63 1.51 -3.05
CA PHE A 1 17.90 0.93 -2.54
C PHE A 1 18.62 0.18 -3.65
N MET A 2 18.08 -0.89 -4.23
CA MET A 2 18.75 -1.74 -5.22
C MET A 2 19.35 -0.96 -6.41
N ALA A 3 18.57 -0.07 -7.04
CA ALA A 3 19.08 0.75 -8.15
C ALA A 3 20.22 1.68 -7.71
N ARG A 4 20.06 2.35 -6.54
CA ARG A 4 21.07 3.22 -5.96
C ARG A 4 22.38 2.47 -5.66
N ASP A 5 22.27 1.24 -5.21
CA ASP A 5 23.41 0.42 -4.81
C ASP A 5 24.05 -0.33 -6.01
N GLY A 6 23.55 -0.04 -7.24
CA GLY A 6 24.13 -0.53 -8.49
C GLY A 6 23.85 -2.01 -8.78
N VAL A 7 22.84 -2.62 -8.14
CA VAL A 7 22.51 -4.05 -8.32
C VAL A 7 22.21 -4.39 -9.78
N PHE A 8 21.68 -3.43 -10.55
CA PHE A 8 21.32 -3.61 -11.96
C PHE A 8 22.44 -3.18 -12.93
N LYS A 9 23.65 -2.91 -12.44
CA LYS A 9 24.77 -2.55 -13.32
C LYS A 9 25.13 -3.72 -14.24
N GLY A 10 25.10 -3.47 -15.57
CA GLY A 10 25.35 -4.50 -16.58
C GLY A 10 24.12 -5.36 -16.93
N VAL A 11 22.93 -4.97 -16.46
CA VAL A 11 21.65 -5.57 -16.85
C VAL A 11 21.02 -4.68 -17.92
N ASP A 12 20.84 -5.20 -19.13
CA ASP A 12 20.24 -4.47 -20.24
C ASP A 12 18.70 -4.54 -20.21
N ILE A 13 18.15 -5.69 -19.81
CA ILE A 13 16.71 -5.96 -19.75
C ILE A 13 16.38 -6.67 -18.44
N ALA A 14 15.31 -6.23 -17.78
CA ALA A 14 14.76 -6.90 -16.62
C ALA A 14 13.28 -7.22 -16.87
N LEU A 15 12.92 -8.49 -16.82
CA LEU A 15 11.54 -8.96 -16.92
C LEU A 15 11.06 -9.43 -15.55
N SER A 16 9.78 -9.22 -15.30
CA SER A 16 9.11 -9.64 -14.07
C SER A 16 7.74 -10.18 -14.40
N TRP A 17 7.14 -10.90 -13.48
CA TRP A 17 5.78 -11.40 -13.63
C TRP A 17 4.98 -11.18 -12.34
N HIS A 18 3.68 -11.13 -12.48
CA HIS A 18 2.76 -11.04 -11.36
C HIS A 18 1.53 -11.92 -11.64
N PRO A 19 1.10 -12.80 -10.71
CA PRO A 19 -0.09 -13.59 -10.90
C PRO A 19 -1.32 -12.70 -11.12
N ASN A 20 -2.08 -13.01 -12.16
CA ASN A 20 -3.31 -12.31 -12.52
C ASN A 20 -4.29 -13.29 -13.15
N GLN A 21 -5.50 -12.81 -13.44
CA GLN A 21 -6.56 -13.60 -14.09
C GLN A 21 -6.29 -13.91 -15.56
N LEU A 22 -5.38 -13.20 -16.21
CA LEU A 22 -5.05 -13.35 -17.63
C LEU A 22 -3.56 -13.63 -17.82
N ASN A 23 -3.24 -14.49 -18.80
CA ASN A 23 -1.91 -14.64 -19.33
C ASN A 23 -1.69 -13.56 -20.40
N SER A 24 -1.16 -12.43 -20.01
CA SER A 24 -0.96 -11.30 -20.93
C SER A 24 0.24 -10.46 -20.50
N VAL A 25 0.81 -9.74 -21.44
CA VAL A 25 1.78 -8.69 -21.13
C VAL A 25 1.07 -7.48 -20.51
N TRP A 26 1.62 -6.92 -19.44
CA TRP A 26 1.14 -5.69 -18.84
C TRP A 26 1.69 -4.48 -19.59
N ALA A 27 0.95 -4.01 -20.58
CA ALA A 27 1.25 -2.83 -21.38
C ALA A 27 0.57 -1.58 -20.77
N PHE A 28 0.81 -1.32 -19.48
CA PHE A 28 0.32 -0.12 -18.81
C PHE A 28 1.21 0.28 -17.63
N SER A 29 1.25 1.58 -17.35
CA SER A 29 1.99 2.12 -16.21
C SER A 29 1.35 1.70 -14.89
N THR A 30 2.19 1.45 -13.88
CA THR A 30 1.77 1.23 -12.50
C THR A 30 1.81 2.53 -11.70
N LEU A 31 1.18 2.56 -10.52
CA LEU A 31 1.28 3.72 -9.63
C LEU A 31 2.66 3.77 -8.95
N ALA A 32 3.28 4.95 -8.99
CA ALA A 32 4.37 5.26 -8.07
C ALA A 32 3.87 5.19 -6.63
N ASN A 33 4.75 4.85 -5.69
CA ASN A 33 4.34 4.72 -4.29
C ASN A 33 5.47 4.98 -3.31
N VAL A 34 5.09 5.36 -2.09
CA VAL A 34 5.97 5.46 -0.94
C VAL A 34 5.33 4.79 0.27
N ARG A 35 6.13 4.07 1.05
CA ARG A 35 5.72 3.40 2.27
C ARG A 35 6.50 3.95 3.45
N ILE A 36 5.79 4.38 4.49
CA ILE A 36 6.33 5.08 5.65
C ILE A 36 5.71 4.53 6.93
N HIS A 37 6.54 4.34 7.95
CA HIS A 37 6.12 4.12 9.32
C HIS A 37 6.11 5.44 10.08
N TYR A 38 4.99 5.74 10.76
CA TYR A 38 4.88 6.85 11.71
C TYR A 38 4.79 6.28 13.11
N PHE A 39 5.57 6.85 14.02
CA PHE A 39 5.63 6.49 15.42
C PHE A 39 5.24 7.72 16.23
N PHE A 40 4.29 7.54 17.14
CA PHE A 40 3.91 8.55 18.10
C PHE A 40 4.40 8.15 19.49
N LYS A 41 5.00 9.10 20.18
CA LYS A 41 5.53 8.92 21.55
C LYS A 41 4.90 9.95 22.48
N GLY A 42 4.23 9.45 23.47
CA GLY A 42 3.51 10.24 24.49
C GLY A 42 4.03 9.97 25.89
N VAL A 43 3.15 10.16 26.87
CA VAL A 43 3.42 9.95 28.30
C VAL A 43 2.32 9.09 28.89
N SER A 44 2.69 7.98 29.54
CA SER A 44 1.73 7.10 30.20
C SER A 44 1.19 7.71 31.48
N ALA A 45 -0.07 7.47 31.75
CA ALA A 45 -0.73 7.83 33.02
C ALA A 45 -1.92 6.89 33.25
N HIS A 46 -2.41 6.87 34.50
CA HIS A 46 -3.67 6.19 34.81
C HIS A 46 -4.84 7.06 34.34
N ALA A 47 -5.56 6.59 33.32
CA ALA A 47 -6.60 7.39 32.65
C ALA A 47 -7.79 7.76 33.56
N GLY A 48 -8.06 6.97 34.61
CA GLY A 48 -9.15 7.24 35.53
C GLY A 48 -8.78 8.17 36.67
N THR A 49 -7.53 8.15 37.15
CA THR A 49 -7.12 8.91 38.36
C THR A 49 -6.25 10.12 38.08
N SER A 50 -5.41 10.05 37.03
CA SER A 50 -4.43 11.09 36.73
C SER A 50 -4.26 11.33 35.21
N PRO A 51 -5.36 11.43 34.42
CA PRO A 51 -5.28 11.57 32.97
C PRO A 51 -4.54 12.83 32.52
N HIS A 52 -4.57 13.89 33.29
CA HIS A 52 -3.91 15.17 33.02
C HIS A 52 -2.38 15.08 32.95
N LEU A 53 -1.79 14.05 33.54
CA LEU A 53 -0.34 13.78 33.48
C LEU A 53 0.06 13.02 32.22
N GLY A 54 -0.91 12.41 31.51
CA GLY A 54 -0.69 11.64 30.30
C GLY A 54 -0.66 12.47 29.01
N ARG A 55 -0.09 11.89 27.97
CA ARG A 55 -0.17 12.35 26.57
C ARG A 55 -0.33 11.11 25.69
N SER A 56 -1.50 10.95 25.11
CA SER A 56 -1.84 9.72 24.37
C SER A 56 -1.22 9.73 22.98
N ALA A 57 -0.34 8.78 22.73
CA ALA A 57 0.19 8.52 21.41
C ALA A 57 -0.87 7.90 20.47
N LEU A 58 -1.83 7.13 21.03
CA LEU A 58 -2.93 6.58 20.26
C LEU A 58 -3.88 7.67 19.76
N ASP A 59 -4.20 8.68 20.58
CA ASP A 59 -5.02 9.82 20.16
C ASP A 59 -4.35 10.58 19.00
N ALA A 60 -3.01 10.76 19.06
CA ALA A 60 -2.26 11.37 17.97
C ALA A 60 -2.39 10.56 16.67
N LEU A 61 -2.28 9.24 16.76
CA LEU A 61 -2.43 8.33 15.61
C LEU A 61 -3.85 8.40 15.04
N GLU A 62 -4.88 8.41 15.88
CA GLU A 62 -6.28 8.52 15.44
C GLU A 62 -6.56 9.87 14.79
N LEU A 63 -6.07 10.98 15.36
CA LEU A 63 -6.15 12.31 14.74
C LEU A 63 -5.43 12.38 13.40
N MET A 64 -4.25 11.75 13.26
CA MET A 64 -3.58 11.62 11.98
C MET A 64 -4.45 10.87 10.96
N ASN A 65 -4.99 9.72 11.34
CA ASN A 65 -5.85 8.92 10.47
C ASN A 65 -7.08 9.72 10.04
N MET A 66 -7.72 10.43 10.95
CA MET A 66 -8.87 11.30 10.67
C MET A 66 -8.49 12.45 9.72
N GLY A 67 -7.37 13.13 9.96
CA GLY A 67 -6.88 14.19 9.08
C GLY A 67 -6.60 13.68 7.66
N VAL A 68 -6.09 12.46 7.50
CA VAL A 68 -5.89 11.84 6.19
C VAL A 68 -7.22 11.49 5.52
N GLN A 69 -8.29 11.14 6.26
CA GLN A 69 -9.62 10.97 5.64
C GLN A 69 -10.10 12.28 4.99
N PHE A 70 -9.94 13.42 5.67
CA PHE A 70 -10.26 14.73 5.07
C PHE A 70 -9.35 15.06 3.88
N LEU A 71 -8.07 14.72 3.95
CA LEU A 71 -7.16 14.91 2.82
C LEU A 71 -7.63 14.17 1.56
N ARG A 72 -8.25 12.99 1.70
CA ARG A 72 -8.74 12.19 0.55
C ARG A 72 -9.77 12.89 -0.31
N GLU A 73 -10.52 13.84 0.24
CA GLU A 73 -11.47 14.69 -0.51
C GLU A 73 -10.76 15.71 -1.43
N HIS A 74 -9.45 15.91 -1.25
CA HIS A 74 -8.68 16.99 -1.87
C HIS A 74 -7.42 16.46 -2.57
N ILE A 75 -7.49 15.25 -3.12
CA ILE A 75 -6.45 14.62 -3.94
C ILE A 75 -7.02 14.19 -5.28
N ILE A 76 -6.15 13.92 -6.25
CA ILE A 76 -6.57 13.43 -7.56
C ILE A 76 -7.26 12.07 -7.46
N PRO A 77 -8.27 11.77 -8.30
CA PRO A 77 -9.04 10.53 -8.23
C PRO A 77 -8.22 9.24 -8.33
N GLU A 78 -7.08 9.30 -9.04
CA GLU A 78 -6.18 8.16 -9.24
C GLU A 78 -5.26 7.89 -8.04
N ALA A 79 -5.09 8.87 -7.13
CA ALA A 79 -4.27 8.68 -5.94
C ALA A 79 -4.97 7.80 -4.91
N ARG A 80 -4.16 7.10 -4.13
CA ARG A 80 -4.64 6.24 -3.02
C ARG A 80 -3.75 6.41 -1.81
N ILE A 81 -4.36 6.47 -0.64
CA ILE A 81 -3.67 6.48 0.64
C ILE A 81 -4.27 5.36 1.49
N HIS A 82 -3.43 4.40 1.87
CA HIS A 82 -3.79 3.28 2.71
C HIS A 82 -3.00 3.33 4.01
N TYR A 83 -3.57 2.79 5.10
CA TYR A 83 -2.83 2.62 6.33
C TYR A 83 -3.23 1.33 7.06
N ALA A 84 -2.34 0.89 7.93
CA ALA A 84 -2.59 -0.16 8.90
C ALA A 84 -1.99 0.25 10.25
N ILE A 85 -2.77 0.18 11.32
CA ILE A 85 -2.25 0.36 12.68
C ILE A 85 -1.47 -0.89 13.03
N THR A 86 -0.19 -0.73 13.34
CA THR A 86 0.72 -1.84 13.64
C THR A 86 0.94 -2.00 15.14
N ASN A 87 0.75 -0.93 15.92
CA ASN A 87 0.80 -0.96 17.37
C ASN A 87 -0.11 0.11 17.97
N THR A 88 -1.00 -0.27 18.87
CA THR A 88 -1.93 0.65 19.57
C THR A 88 -1.41 1.12 20.92
N GLY A 89 -0.25 0.64 21.37
CA GLY A 89 0.35 1.01 22.65
C GLY A 89 -0.09 0.21 23.87
N GLY A 90 -0.90 -0.82 23.67
CA GLY A 90 -1.34 -1.72 24.74
C GLY A 90 -2.80 -2.11 24.66
N TYR A 91 -3.25 -2.92 25.63
CA TYR A 91 -4.60 -3.51 25.66
C TYR A 91 -5.48 -2.95 26.80
N SER A 92 -4.91 -2.19 27.73
CA SER A 92 -5.64 -1.71 28.90
C SER A 92 -6.24 -0.34 28.64
N PRO A 93 -7.59 -0.20 28.61
CA PRO A 93 -8.25 1.07 28.28
C PRO A 93 -8.09 2.15 29.36
N ASN A 94 -7.68 1.76 30.56
CA ASN A 94 -7.42 2.67 31.69
C ASN A 94 -5.97 3.17 31.77
N VAL A 95 -5.16 2.90 30.73
CA VAL A 95 -3.78 3.39 30.62
C VAL A 95 -3.69 4.32 29.41
N VAL A 96 -3.20 5.56 29.62
CA VAL A 96 -2.87 6.46 28.52
C VAL A 96 -1.69 5.87 27.75
N GLN A 97 -1.85 5.63 26.45
CA GLN A 97 -0.88 4.91 25.63
C GLN A 97 0.35 5.79 25.35
N PRO A 98 1.55 5.39 25.82
CA PRO A 98 2.77 6.18 25.61
C PRO A 98 3.40 5.99 24.23
N PHE A 99 2.92 5.01 23.46
CA PHE A 99 3.44 4.69 22.12
C PHE A 99 2.32 4.22 21.22
N ALA A 100 2.36 4.63 19.96
CA ALA A 100 1.49 4.09 18.91
C ALA A 100 2.22 4.12 17.55
N GLU A 101 1.84 3.21 16.65
CA GLU A 101 2.53 3.00 15.38
C GLU A 101 1.54 2.72 14.26
N VAL A 102 1.74 3.38 13.13
CA VAL A 102 0.93 3.21 11.92
C VAL A 102 1.80 3.19 10.66
N LEU A 103 1.50 2.25 9.79
CA LEU A 103 2.16 2.10 8.50
C LEU A 103 1.28 2.68 7.40
N TYR A 104 1.81 3.63 6.64
CA TYR A 104 1.14 4.26 5.50
C TYR A 104 1.72 3.79 4.17
N LEU A 105 0.86 3.70 3.16
CA LEU A 105 1.21 3.50 1.77
C LEU A 105 0.47 4.55 0.92
N ILE A 106 1.24 5.46 0.31
CA ILE A 106 0.75 6.56 -0.52
C ILE A 106 1.07 6.22 -1.97
N ARG A 107 0.10 6.35 -2.86
CA ARG A 107 0.21 6.03 -4.28
C ARG A 107 -0.36 7.14 -5.15
N ALA A 108 0.30 7.39 -6.29
CA ALA A 108 -0.21 8.27 -7.33
C ALA A 108 0.41 7.86 -8.70
N PRO A 109 -0.14 8.33 -9.84
CA PRO A 109 0.39 7.98 -11.16
C PRO A 109 1.86 8.34 -11.37
N LYS A 110 2.35 9.45 -10.77
CA LYS A 110 3.70 9.98 -10.97
C LYS A 110 4.43 10.22 -9.64
N ASN A 111 5.76 10.19 -9.70
CA ASN A 111 6.63 10.42 -8.54
C ASN A 111 6.44 11.79 -7.87
N ASP A 112 6.28 12.85 -8.64
CA ASP A 112 6.06 14.21 -8.14
C ASP A 112 4.75 14.32 -7.35
N GLN A 113 3.69 13.68 -7.83
CA GLN A 113 2.40 13.59 -7.13
C GLN A 113 2.50 12.82 -5.82
N VAL A 114 3.24 11.69 -5.81
CA VAL A 114 3.51 10.95 -4.56
C VAL A 114 4.29 11.80 -3.58
N LYS A 115 5.27 12.57 -4.04
CA LYS A 115 6.08 13.45 -3.20
C LYS A 115 5.23 14.57 -2.57
N GLU A 116 4.36 15.20 -3.34
CA GLU A 116 3.42 16.20 -2.83
C GLU A 116 2.52 15.62 -1.74
N LEU A 117 1.87 14.49 -2.02
CA LEU A 117 0.99 13.82 -1.06
C LEU A 117 1.73 13.37 0.20
N PHE A 118 2.96 12.91 0.05
CA PHE A 118 3.81 12.53 1.18
C PHE A 118 4.05 13.69 2.14
N GLU A 119 4.36 14.89 1.63
CA GLU A 119 4.54 16.07 2.48
C GLU A 119 3.22 16.48 3.17
N ARG A 120 2.10 16.44 2.48
CA ARG A 120 0.78 16.73 3.05
C ARG A 120 0.41 15.75 4.18
N VAL A 121 0.71 14.47 4.04
CA VAL A 121 0.52 13.45 5.08
C VAL A 121 1.48 13.70 6.26
N ASN A 122 2.73 14.10 6.00
CA ASN A 122 3.68 14.47 7.05
C ASN A 122 3.19 15.69 7.86
N ASP A 123 2.60 16.68 7.20
CA ASP A 123 2.04 17.86 7.90
C ASP A 123 0.88 17.48 8.80
N ILE A 124 0.01 16.56 8.35
CA ILE A 124 -1.08 16.02 9.17
C ILE A 124 -0.51 15.30 10.39
N ALA A 125 0.53 14.46 10.22
CA ALA A 125 1.17 13.76 11.33
C ALA A 125 1.81 14.72 12.34
N ARG A 126 2.48 15.78 11.86
CA ARG A 126 3.03 16.85 12.71
C ARG A 126 1.93 17.59 13.46
N GLY A 127 0.82 17.92 12.77
CA GLY A 127 -0.35 18.57 13.40
C GLY A 127 -0.99 17.70 14.48
N ALA A 128 -1.15 16.41 14.24
CA ALA A 128 -1.69 15.46 15.21
C ALA A 128 -0.82 15.37 16.48
N ALA A 129 0.50 15.31 16.31
CA ALA A 129 1.43 15.31 17.43
C ALA A 129 1.36 16.62 18.24
N LEU A 130 1.26 17.76 17.54
CA LEU A 130 1.12 19.06 18.19
C LEU A 130 -0.18 19.15 19.00
N MET A 131 -1.31 18.72 18.44
CA MET A 131 -2.62 18.75 19.12
C MET A 131 -2.66 17.91 20.40
N THR A 132 -1.91 16.82 20.45
CA THR A 132 -1.92 15.88 21.58
C THR A 132 -0.75 16.09 22.56
N GLY A 133 0.17 16.99 22.23
CA GLY A 133 1.39 17.20 23.02
C GLY A 133 2.31 15.98 23.01
N THR A 134 2.27 15.19 21.94
CA THR A 134 3.12 14.01 21.72
C THR A 134 4.27 14.37 20.77
N ARG A 135 5.17 13.40 20.54
CA ARG A 135 6.26 13.52 19.58
C ARG A 135 6.08 12.52 18.45
N MET A 136 6.19 12.98 17.20
CA MET A 136 6.14 12.14 16.01
C MET A 136 7.54 11.89 15.49
N GLU A 137 7.80 10.63 15.13
CA GLU A 137 8.96 10.19 14.37
C GLU A 137 8.47 9.43 13.14
N MET A 138 9.25 9.43 12.06
CA MET A 138 8.92 8.64 10.87
C MET A 138 10.12 7.83 10.41
N GLN A 139 9.84 6.66 9.83
CA GLN A 139 10.82 5.81 9.20
C GLN A 139 10.41 5.53 7.76
N PHE A 140 11.24 5.93 6.82
CA PHE A 140 11.08 5.56 5.41
C PHE A 140 11.31 4.05 5.25
N VAL A 141 10.35 3.35 4.64
CA VAL A 141 10.44 1.91 4.39
C VAL A 141 10.88 1.64 2.96
N LYS A 142 10.15 2.15 1.97
CA LYS A 142 10.49 2.04 0.55
C LYS A 142 9.76 3.07 -0.30
N ALA A 143 10.27 3.30 -1.51
CA ALA A 143 9.55 3.95 -2.59
C ALA A 143 9.82 3.22 -3.91
N CYS A 144 8.81 3.21 -4.78
CA CYS A 144 8.91 2.69 -6.13
C CYS A 144 8.36 3.74 -7.10
N SER A 145 9.07 3.96 -8.20
CA SER A 145 8.55 4.75 -9.33
C SER A 145 7.44 3.97 -10.05
N ASN A 146 6.60 4.70 -10.78
CA ASN A 146 5.72 4.08 -11.76
C ASN A 146 6.54 3.39 -12.85
N VAL A 147 5.96 2.36 -13.46
CA VAL A 147 6.55 1.72 -14.64
C VAL A 147 6.40 2.65 -15.84
N VAL A 148 7.45 2.74 -16.64
CA VAL A 148 7.44 3.41 -17.94
C VAL A 148 7.35 2.32 -19.01
N ASP A 149 6.33 2.41 -19.84
CA ASP A 149 6.04 1.41 -20.86
C ASP A 149 7.16 1.35 -21.91
N ASN A 150 7.46 0.15 -22.41
CA ASN A 150 8.39 -0.10 -23.50
C ASN A 150 7.69 -0.98 -24.53
N THR A 151 7.00 -0.34 -25.47
CA THR A 151 6.16 -1.02 -26.48
C THR A 151 6.92 -2.05 -27.30
N VAL A 152 8.19 -1.79 -27.65
CA VAL A 152 9.01 -2.75 -28.44
C VAL A 152 9.26 -4.02 -27.62
N LEU A 153 9.61 -3.89 -26.33
CA LEU A 153 9.84 -5.03 -25.47
C LEU A 153 8.54 -5.79 -25.17
N GLU A 154 7.44 -5.06 -25.00
CA GLU A 154 6.10 -5.62 -24.78
C GLU A 154 5.62 -6.45 -25.99
N GLU A 155 5.80 -5.93 -27.22
CA GLU A 155 5.46 -6.66 -28.46
C GLU A 155 6.29 -7.93 -28.62
N VAL A 156 7.60 -7.87 -28.35
CA VAL A 156 8.47 -9.05 -28.39
C VAL A 156 8.06 -10.08 -27.33
N LEU A 157 7.76 -9.63 -26.13
CA LEU A 157 7.33 -10.50 -25.03
C LEU A 157 5.97 -11.15 -25.34
N GLN A 158 5.02 -10.37 -25.89
CA GLN A 158 3.69 -10.86 -26.27
C GLN A 158 3.81 -11.94 -27.35
N LYS A 159 4.61 -11.71 -28.38
CA LYS A 159 4.84 -12.69 -29.44
C LYS A 159 5.41 -14.01 -28.88
N ASN A 160 6.41 -13.92 -28.00
CA ASN A 160 6.97 -15.12 -27.37
C ASN A 160 5.96 -15.84 -26.46
N LEU A 161 5.10 -15.07 -25.76
CA LEU A 161 4.05 -15.65 -24.92
C LEU A 161 3.01 -16.42 -25.74
N GLU A 162 2.69 -15.95 -26.95
CA GLU A 162 1.76 -16.61 -27.89
C GLU A 162 2.35 -17.90 -28.53
N GLU A 163 3.67 -17.96 -28.64
CA GLU A 163 4.38 -19.16 -29.16
C GLU A 163 4.46 -20.30 -28.12
N VAL A 164 4.24 -20.01 -26.83
CA VAL A 164 4.28 -21.03 -25.77
C VAL A 164 2.94 -21.73 -25.66
N GLU A 165 2.94 -23.03 -25.98
CA GLU A 165 1.77 -23.86 -25.74
C GLU A 165 1.46 -23.98 -24.26
N ARG A 166 0.19 -23.79 -23.92
CA ARG A 166 -0.30 -23.89 -22.56
C ARG A 166 -1.02 -25.22 -22.36
N GLU A 167 -0.62 -25.96 -21.33
CA GLU A 167 -1.35 -27.15 -20.91
C GLU A 167 -2.80 -26.78 -20.56
N PRO A 168 -3.80 -27.58 -20.99
CA PRO A 168 -5.18 -27.35 -20.60
C PRO A 168 -5.35 -27.56 -19.08
N TYR A 169 -6.25 -26.80 -18.49
CA TYR A 169 -6.59 -27.01 -17.09
C TYR A 169 -7.27 -28.36 -16.88
N THR A 170 -6.89 -29.03 -15.80
CA THR A 170 -7.54 -30.27 -15.37
C THR A 170 -8.93 -29.99 -14.78
N GLU A 171 -9.80 -31.00 -14.75
CA GLU A 171 -11.12 -30.88 -14.12
C GLU A 171 -11.03 -30.46 -12.65
N ALA A 172 -10.03 -30.94 -11.90
CA ALA A 172 -9.80 -30.59 -10.50
C ALA A 172 -9.44 -29.11 -10.33
N GLU A 173 -8.62 -28.55 -11.23
CA GLU A 173 -8.27 -27.11 -11.24
C GLU A 173 -9.49 -26.25 -11.57
N LEU A 174 -10.29 -26.64 -12.54
CA LEU A 174 -11.52 -25.94 -12.90
C LEU A 174 -12.54 -25.96 -11.75
N GLU A 175 -12.69 -27.08 -11.06
CA GLU A 175 -13.56 -27.18 -9.90
C GLU A 175 -13.05 -26.33 -8.74
N PHE A 176 -11.74 -26.30 -8.51
CA PHE A 176 -11.13 -25.42 -7.52
C PHE A 176 -11.35 -23.94 -7.84
N ALA A 177 -11.16 -23.54 -9.11
CA ALA A 177 -11.43 -22.17 -9.56
C ALA A 177 -12.89 -21.77 -9.34
N LYS A 178 -13.86 -22.66 -9.62
CA LYS A 178 -15.30 -22.43 -9.33
C LYS A 178 -15.57 -22.22 -7.83
N LYS A 179 -14.94 -23.02 -6.96
CA LYS A 179 -15.08 -22.88 -5.50
C LYS A 179 -14.55 -21.52 -5.04
N ILE A 180 -13.38 -21.09 -5.53
CA ILE A 180 -12.83 -19.76 -5.23
C ILE A 180 -13.76 -18.66 -5.72
N ALA A 181 -14.19 -18.70 -6.99
CA ALA A 181 -15.10 -17.71 -7.56
C ALA A 181 -16.40 -17.57 -6.74
N GLY A 182 -16.95 -18.67 -6.24
CA GLY A 182 -18.14 -18.69 -5.38
C GLY A 182 -17.98 -17.94 -4.04
N THR A 183 -16.75 -17.72 -3.56
CA THR A 183 -16.49 -16.98 -2.32
C THR A 183 -16.65 -15.46 -2.46
N TYR A 184 -16.66 -14.94 -3.69
CA TYR A 184 -16.72 -13.49 -3.95
C TYR A 184 -18.14 -12.95 -4.20
N GLY A 185 -19.18 -13.77 -4.03
CA GLY A 185 -20.58 -13.32 -4.18
C GLY A 185 -20.98 -12.86 -5.58
N GLY A 186 -20.10 -12.96 -6.55
CA GLY A 186 -20.39 -12.81 -7.97
C GLY A 186 -21.08 -14.09 -8.43
N GLY A 187 -22.33 -13.98 -8.96
CA GLY A 187 -23.05 -15.12 -9.49
C GLY A 187 -22.19 -16.04 -10.34
N GLU A 188 -22.72 -17.12 -10.90
CA GLU A 188 -21.98 -18.09 -11.72
C GLU A 188 -21.02 -17.41 -12.69
N LEU A 189 -19.80 -17.11 -12.22
CA LEU A 189 -18.69 -16.75 -13.07
C LEU A 189 -18.44 -17.99 -13.94
N ASP A 190 -18.77 -17.91 -15.21
CA ASP A 190 -18.37 -18.93 -16.15
C ASP A 190 -16.84 -18.90 -16.22
N VAL A 191 -16.22 -19.81 -15.45
CA VAL A 191 -14.77 -19.96 -15.42
C VAL A 191 -14.22 -20.19 -16.81
N GLN A 192 -15.02 -20.79 -17.71
CA GLN A 192 -14.64 -20.99 -19.12
C GLN A 192 -14.55 -19.67 -19.89
N ASP A 193 -15.36 -18.67 -19.57
CA ASP A 193 -15.24 -17.33 -20.17
C ASP A 193 -14.01 -16.57 -19.70
N LEU A 194 -13.57 -16.79 -18.47
CA LEU A 194 -12.29 -16.26 -17.97
C LEU A 194 -11.08 -16.91 -18.64
N LEU A 195 -11.21 -18.14 -19.10
CA LEU A 195 -10.13 -18.89 -19.73
C LEU A 195 -10.01 -18.66 -21.26
N LYS A 196 -11.01 -18.04 -21.87
CA LYS A 196 -11.03 -17.71 -23.32
C LYS A 196 -10.37 -16.37 -23.66
N ARG A 197 -9.96 -15.58 -22.66
CA ARG A 197 -9.35 -14.26 -22.86
C ARG A 197 -7.85 -14.29 -22.69
#